data_e417d30a2925334f1ff3c82c10b633c3
#
_entry.id   e417d30a2925334f1ff3c82c10b633c3
#
_cell.length_a   1.000
_cell.length_b   1.000
_cell.length_c   1.000
_cell.angle_alpha   90.00
_cell.angle_beta   90.00
_cell.angle_gamma   90.00
#
_symmetry.space_group_name_H-M   'P 1'
#
loop_
_entity.id
_entity.type
_entity.pdbx_description
1 polymer ?
#
loop_
_entity_poly.entity_id
_entity_poly.type
_entity_poly.pdbx_seq_one_letter_code
_entity_poly.pdbx_strand_id
1 'polypeptide(L)'
;EDEFSEIAASINEMRQNLYETMESQKAVEKTKDELITNVAHDLRTPLTSILGYLDLLTQGGFLTEEQKQKYLGIVSSKAKQLETLVKDLFDYTRYDRNKVKIKKEILDLNLFVPQLVDEFYPSFMDHQLECRTDFYEGALNIEGNGELLARAIGNLISNAIKYGADGKLVEVHTGLKDKKAFVAIVNYGKIIPAKDLDKIFDKFYRVENSRSLKTGGTGLGLAIAKNIVNLHEGEIWATSDESGTRFQIELPVVQAHAPKAGK
;
A
#
# COMPACT_ATOMS: atom_id res chain seq x y z
N GLU A 1 -21.91 -40.23 -35.70
CA GLU A 1 -22.69 -39.33 -34.80
C GLU A 1 -21.83 -38.79 -33.66
N ASP A 2 -20.82 -39.52 -33.17
CA ASP A 2 -19.94 -39.08 -32.06
C ASP A 2 -18.97 -37.95 -32.48
N GLU A 3 -18.41 -37.98 -33.71
CA GLU A 3 -17.47 -36.96 -34.19
C GLU A 3 -18.12 -35.56 -34.31
N PHE A 4 -19.37 -35.47 -34.73
CA PHE A 4 -20.10 -34.20 -34.79
C PHE A 4 -20.42 -33.66 -33.39
N SER A 5 -20.67 -34.52 -32.43
CA SER A 5 -20.90 -34.15 -31.05
C SER A 5 -19.63 -33.64 -30.39
N GLU A 6 -18.47 -34.23 -30.65
CA GLU A 6 -17.16 -33.79 -30.19
C GLU A 6 -16.78 -32.42 -30.79
N ILE A 7 -17.00 -32.23 -32.09
CA ILE A 7 -16.76 -30.94 -32.74
C ILE A 7 -17.67 -29.87 -32.19
N ALA A 8 -18.95 -30.15 -31.96
CA ALA A 8 -19.89 -29.20 -31.38
C ALA A 8 -19.52 -28.84 -29.94
N ALA A 9 -19.06 -29.79 -29.13
CA ALA A 9 -18.56 -29.58 -27.78
C ALA A 9 -17.30 -28.67 -27.79
N SER A 10 -16.32 -28.96 -28.65
CA SER A 10 -15.10 -28.15 -28.80
C SER A 10 -15.38 -26.75 -29.27
N ILE A 11 -16.34 -26.52 -30.17
CA ILE A 11 -16.77 -25.19 -30.61
C ILE A 11 -17.44 -24.43 -29.47
N ASN A 12 -18.27 -25.10 -28.67
CA ASN A 12 -18.89 -24.46 -27.52
C ASN A 12 -17.88 -24.10 -26.44
N GLU A 13 -16.90 -24.94 -26.16
CA GLU A 13 -15.81 -24.67 -25.24
C GLU A 13 -14.95 -23.49 -25.73
N MET A 14 -14.59 -23.49 -27.02
CA MET A 14 -13.85 -22.35 -27.61
C MET A 14 -14.65 -21.06 -27.51
N ARG A 15 -15.95 -21.07 -27.78
CA ARG A 15 -16.83 -19.92 -27.64
C ARG A 15 -16.87 -19.41 -26.19
N GLN A 16 -16.99 -20.32 -25.22
CA GLN A 16 -17.01 -19.97 -23.80
C GLN A 16 -15.69 -19.30 -23.39
N ASN A 17 -14.56 -19.91 -23.74
CA ASN A 17 -13.23 -19.38 -23.48
C ASN A 17 -13.02 -18.00 -24.13
N LEU A 18 -13.57 -17.80 -25.33
CA LEU A 18 -13.48 -16.51 -26.02
C LEU A 18 -14.31 -15.44 -25.31
N TYR A 19 -15.52 -15.77 -24.86
CA TYR A 19 -16.34 -14.86 -24.06
C TYR A 19 -15.66 -14.48 -22.76
N GLU A 20 -15.14 -15.42 -22.00
CA GLU A 20 -14.42 -15.18 -20.74
C GLU A 20 -13.17 -14.31 -20.95
N THR A 21 -12.44 -14.56 -22.05
CA THR A 21 -11.28 -13.75 -22.42
C THR A 21 -11.68 -12.32 -22.78
N MET A 22 -12.75 -12.14 -23.55
CA MET A 22 -13.26 -10.81 -23.92
C MET A 22 -13.79 -10.02 -22.72
N GLU A 23 -14.51 -10.67 -21.80
CA GLU A 23 -14.99 -10.03 -20.56
C GLU A 23 -13.80 -9.64 -19.67
N SER A 24 -12.80 -10.51 -19.54
CA SER A 24 -11.57 -10.22 -18.82
C SER A 24 -10.81 -9.02 -19.43
N GLN A 25 -10.69 -8.97 -20.77
CA GLN A 25 -10.05 -7.86 -21.45
C GLN A 25 -10.79 -6.54 -21.25
N LYS A 26 -12.12 -6.54 -21.36
CA LYS A 26 -12.95 -5.35 -21.11
C LYS A 26 -12.81 -4.86 -19.68
N ALA A 27 -12.76 -5.77 -18.69
CA ALA A 27 -12.56 -5.41 -17.29
C ALA A 27 -11.19 -4.76 -17.08
N VAL A 28 -10.14 -5.28 -17.71
CA VAL A 28 -8.78 -4.71 -17.66
C VAL A 28 -8.74 -3.33 -18.30
N GLU A 29 -9.38 -3.15 -19.48
CA GLU A 29 -9.43 -1.87 -20.18
C GLU A 29 -10.18 -0.81 -19.36
N LYS A 30 -11.33 -1.16 -18.82
CA LYS A 30 -12.10 -0.28 -17.93
C LYS A 30 -11.29 0.15 -16.71
N THR A 31 -10.61 -0.79 -16.08
CA THR A 31 -9.73 -0.52 -14.93
C THR A 31 -8.58 0.42 -15.29
N LYS A 32 -8.03 0.29 -16.52
CA LYS A 32 -6.99 1.19 -17.03
C LYS A 32 -7.49 2.61 -17.23
N ASP A 33 -8.69 2.78 -17.79
CA ASP A 33 -9.30 4.09 -18.04
C ASP A 33 -9.66 4.79 -16.72
N GLU A 34 -10.21 4.05 -15.77
CA GLU A 34 -10.48 4.54 -14.40
C GLU A 34 -9.16 4.97 -13.72
N LEU A 35 -8.07 4.21 -13.89
CA LEU A 35 -6.74 4.54 -13.41
C LEU A 35 -6.27 5.89 -13.94
N ILE A 36 -6.28 6.06 -15.27
CA ILE A 36 -5.84 7.30 -15.92
C ILE A 36 -6.65 8.49 -15.42
N THR A 37 -7.97 8.35 -15.34
CA THR A 37 -8.88 9.40 -14.90
C THR A 37 -8.63 9.81 -13.45
N ASN A 38 -8.52 8.84 -12.55
CA ASN A 38 -8.30 9.09 -11.11
C ASN A 38 -6.93 9.72 -10.86
N VAL A 39 -5.89 9.20 -11.52
CA VAL A 39 -4.52 9.75 -11.43
C VAL A 39 -4.48 11.19 -11.94
N ALA A 40 -5.09 11.47 -13.10
CA ALA A 40 -5.12 12.82 -13.66
C ALA A 40 -5.82 13.81 -12.72
N HIS A 41 -6.93 13.39 -12.08
CA HIS A 41 -7.62 14.19 -11.08
C HIS A 41 -6.75 14.47 -9.85
N ASP A 42 -6.12 13.42 -9.31
CA ASP A 42 -5.32 13.51 -8.07
C ASP A 42 -3.99 14.26 -8.27
N LEU A 43 -3.43 14.26 -9.49
CA LEU A 43 -2.28 15.10 -9.86
C LEU A 43 -2.69 16.57 -10.06
N ARG A 44 -3.87 16.83 -10.68
CA ARG A 44 -4.34 18.18 -10.94
C ARG A 44 -4.55 19.01 -9.67
N THR A 45 -5.10 18.40 -8.63
CA THR A 45 -5.44 19.10 -7.38
C THR A 45 -4.23 19.73 -6.69
N PRO A 46 -3.13 19.00 -6.36
CA PRO A 46 -1.95 19.61 -5.78
C PRO A 46 -1.25 20.58 -6.74
N LEU A 47 -1.24 20.28 -8.05
CA LEU A 47 -0.63 21.14 -9.06
C LEU A 47 -1.35 22.51 -9.14
N THR A 48 -2.68 22.52 -9.17
CA THR A 48 -3.47 23.77 -9.16
C THR A 48 -3.20 24.58 -7.88
N SER A 49 -3.07 23.90 -6.74
CA SER A 49 -2.73 24.55 -5.47
C SER A 49 -1.33 25.18 -5.52
N ILE A 50 -0.33 24.46 -6.04
CA ILE A 50 1.04 24.97 -6.21
C ILE A 50 1.03 26.23 -7.08
N LEU A 51 0.41 26.17 -8.26
CA LEU A 51 0.33 27.30 -9.19
C LEU A 51 -0.36 28.48 -8.55
N GLY A 52 -1.51 28.27 -7.88
CA GLY A 52 -2.25 29.38 -7.23
C GLY A 52 -1.46 30.08 -6.12
N TYR A 53 -0.71 29.32 -5.28
CA TYR A 53 0.13 29.96 -4.26
C TYR A 53 1.39 30.61 -4.84
N LEU A 54 1.95 30.08 -5.92
CA LEU A 54 3.05 30.74 -6.65
C LEU A 54 2.58 32.05 -7.29
N ASP A 55 1.38 32.07 -7.88
CA ASP A 55 0.80 33.30 -8.42
C ASP A 55 0.62 34.36 -7.34
N LEU A 56 0.11 34.00 -6.16
CA LEU A 56 0.01 34.90 -5.03
C LEU A 56 1.37 35.45 -4.55
N LEU A 57 2.40 34.61 -4.60
CA LEU A 57 3.77 35.00 -4.24
C LEU A 57 4.43 35.93 -5.26
N THR A 58 4.07 35.78 -6.56
CA THR A 58 4.70 36.51 -7.68
C THR A 58 3.95 37.77 -8.08
N GLN A 59 2.61 37.81 -7.98
CA GLN A 59 1.78 38.94 -8.40
C GLN A 59 1.76 40.10 -7.38
N GLY A 60 2.52 40.00 -6.30
CA GLY A 60 3.00 41.15 -5.53
C GLY A 60 1.94 42.05 -4.92
N GLY A 61 1.02 41.52 -4.12
CA GLY A 61 0.39 42.30 -3.05
C GLY A 61 1.36 42.47 -1.90
N PHE A 62 1.09 43.39 -0.94
CA PHE A 62 1.86 43.55 0.27
C PHE A 62 1.73 42.34 1.19
N LEU A 63 2.39 41.22 0.79
CA LEU A 63 2.47 40.02 1.60
C LEU A 63 3.47 40.24 2.74
N THR A 64 3.07 39.93 3.96
CA THR A 64 4.01 39.90 5.09
C THR A 64 4.98 38.72 4.91
N GLU A 65 6.14 38.79 5.54
CA GLU A 65 7.12 37.66 5.51
C GLU A 65 6.52 36.40 6.08
N GLU A 66 5.65 36.46 7.09
CA GLU A 66 4.91 35.35 7.65
C GLU A 66 3.99 34.71 6.60
N GLN A 67 3.26 35.51 5.82
CA GLN A 67 2.41 35.02 4.73
C GLN A 67 3.22 34.35 3.63
N LYS A 68 4.38 34.93 3.25
CA LYS A 68 5.28 34.33 2.26
C LYS A 68 5.78 32.96 2.73
N GLN A 69 6.27 32.88 3.96
CA GLN A 69 6.75 31.62 4.54
C GLN A 69 5.64 30.56 4.61
N LYS A 70 4.44 30.96 5.00
CA LYS A 70 3.26 30.08 5.00
C LYS A 70 2.95 29.54 3.60
N TYR A 71 2.93 30.39 2.57
CA TYR A 71 2.64 29.98 1.21
C TYR A 71 3.73 29.09 0.62
N LEU A 72 5.01 29.39 0.87
CA LEU A 72 6.12 28.53 0.50
C LEU A 72 6.04 27.17 1.18
N GLY A 73 5.65 27.12 2.46
CA GLY A 73 5.40 25.86 3.17
C GLY A 73 4.30 25.02 2.51
N ILE A 74 3.20 25.66 2.08
CA ILE A 74 2.12 24.97 1.36
C ILE A 74 2.59 24.44 0.01
N VAL A 75 3.31 25.25 -0.77
CA VAL A 75 3.87 24.84 -2.06
C VAL A 75 4.80 23.63 -1.88
N SER A 76 5.72 23.69 -0.91
CA SER A 76 6.64 22.58 -0.61
C SER A 76 5.89 21.30 -0.23
N SER A 77 4.89 21.41 0.64
CA SER A 77 4.06 20.28 1.06
C SER A 77 3.30 19.66 -0.11
N LYS A 78 2.73 20.48 -1.02
CA LYS A 78 2.01 20.01 -2.20
C LYS A 78 2.93 19.41 -3.26
N ALA A 79 4.15 19.92 -3.39
CA ALA A 79 5.17 19.34 -4.28
C ALA A 79 5.60 17.95 -3.79
N LYS A 80 5.83 17.77 -2.48
CA LYS A 80 6.12 16.45 -1.89
C LYS A 80 4.96 15.47 -2.05
N GLN A 81 3.72 15.96 -1.92
CA GLN A 81 2.52 15.15 -2.19
C GLN A 81 2.49 14.67 -3.64
N LEU A 82 2.81 15.55 -4.60
CA LEU A 82 2.86 15.22 -6.03
C LEU A 82 3.97 14.20 -6.34
N GLU A 83 5.15 14.36 -5.75
CA GLU A 83 6.27 13.43 -5.87
C GLU A 83 5.86 12.02 -5.39
N THR A 84 5.20 11.91 -4.24
CA THR A 84 4.69 10.64 -3.71
C THR A 84 3.67 10.02 -4.67
N LEU A 85 2.72 10.81 -5.22
CA LEU A 85 1.73 10.35 -6.19
C LEU A 85 2.39 9.74 -7.44
N VAL A 86 3.39 10.45 -7.99
CA VAL A 86 4.14 10.00 -9.17
C VAL A 86 4.90 8.71 -8.85
N LYS A 87 5.58 8.66 -7.71
CA LYS A 87 6.31 7.45 -7.27
C LYS A 87 5.38 6.26 -7.11
N ASP A 88 4.22 6.45 -6.45
CA ASP A 88 3.22 5.40 -6.27
C ASP A 88 2.70 4.87 -7.61
N LEU A 89 2.47 5.76 -8.58
CA LEU A 89 2.03 5.38 -9.92
C LEU A 89 3.08 4.53 -10.65
N PHE A 90 4.36 4.96 -10.62
CA PHE A 90 5.46 4.21 -11.24
C PHE A 90 5.61 2.82 -10.61
N ASP A 91 5.58 2.73 -9.30
CA ASP A 91 5.72 1.45 -8.61
C ASP A 91 4.52 0.55 -8.85
N TYR A 92 3.32 1.13 -8.86
CA TYR A 92 2.13 0.38 -9.23
C TYR A 92 2.28 -0.24 -10.64
N THR A 93 2.66 0.55 -11.63
CA THR A 93 2.83 0.05 -13.01
C THR A 93 3.96 -0.98 -13.14
N ARG A 94 4.99 -0.86 -12.30
CA ARG A 94 6.12 -1.79 -12.26
C ARG A 94 5.78 -3.13 -11.64
N TYR A 95 4.97 -3.15 -10.57
CA TYR A 95 4.67 -4.35 -9.79
C TYR A 95 3.31 -4.98 -10.12
N ASP A 96 2.47 -4.36 -10.96
CA ASP A 96 1.18 -4.90 -11.42
C ASP A 96 1.33 -6.08 -12.41
N ARG A 97 2.52 -6.33 -12.91
CA ARG A 97 2.79 -7.46 -13.80
C ARG A 97 3.22 -8.67 -12.99
N ASN A 98 2.36 -9.69 -12.88
CA ASN A 98 2.62 -11.02 -12.27
C ASN A 98 3.84 -11.78 -12.82
N LYS A 99 4.72 -11.13 -13.59
CA LYS A 99 5.90 -11.72 -14.25
C LYS A 99 7.21 -11.04 -13.85
N VAL A 100 7.20 -10.12 -12.87
CA VAL A 100 8.45 -9.47 -12.44
C VAL A 100 9.21 -10.45 -11.56
N LYS A 101 10.35 -10.92 -12.04
CA LYS A 101 11.31 -11.65 -11.20
C LYS A 101 11.98 -10.65 -10.26
N ILE A 102 11.71 -10.78 -8.97
CA ILE A 102 12.38 -9.99 -7.93
C ILE A 102 13.57 -10.80 -7.39
N LYS A 103 14.66 -10.10 -7.10
CA LYS A 103 15.78 -10.70 -6.37
C LYS A 103 15.36 -10.85 -4.93
N LYS A 104 15.26 -12.07 -4.43
CA LYS A 104 14.96 -12.38 -3.04
C LYS A 104 16.26 -12.77 -2.31
N GLU A 105 16.36 -12.43 -1.05
CA GLU A 105 17.45 -12.76 -0.14
C GLU A 105 16.86 -13.22 1.20
N ILE A 106 17.63 -13.94 2.01
CA ILE A 106 17.19 -14.31 3.35
C ILE A 106 17.19 -13.05 4.23
N LEU A 107 16.04 -12.75 4.81
CA LEU A 107 15.80 -11.58 5.64
C LEU A 107 15.18 -12.03 6.97
N ASP A 108 15.75 -11.59 8.10
CA ASP A 108 15.13 -11.75 9.40
C ASP A 108 14.19 -10.59 9.70
N LEU A 109 12.88 -10.86 9.73
CA LEU A 109 11.86 -9.85 10.02
C LEU A 109 12.02 -9.20 11.39
N ASN A 110 12.57 -9.92 12.39
CA ASN A 110 12.79 -9.38 13.71
C ASN A 110 13.97 -8.41 13.81
N LEU A 111 14.86 -8.40 12.82
CA LEU A 111 15.87 -7.36 12.67
C LEU A 111 15.38 -6.24 11.74
N PHE A 112 14.60 -6.59 10.75
CA PHE A 112 14.16 -5.69 9.71
C PHE A 112 13.02 -4.76 10.14
N VAL A 113 11.95 -5.30 10.77
CA VAL A 113 10.76 -4.52 11.15
C VAL A 113 11.08 -3.45 12.19
N PRO A 114 11.87 -3.70 13.26
CA PRO A 114 12.28 -2.67 14.19
C PRO A 114 12.99 -1.49 13.54
N GLN A 115 13.95 -1.75 12.64
CA GLN A 115 14.66 -0.70 11.91
C GLN A 115 13.69 0.17 11.09
N LEU A 116 12.73 -0.48 10.45
CA LEU A 116 11.71 0.24 9.68
C LEU A 116 10.80 1.08 10.59
N VAL A 117 10.40 0.58 11.75
CA VAL A 117 9.60 1.35 12.72
C VAL A 117 10.38 2.58 13.22
N ASP A 118 11.67 2.45 13.45
CA ASP A 118 12.54 3.57 13.87
C ASP A 118 12.59 4.69 12.81
N GLU A 119 12.57 4.35 11.52
CA GLU A 119 12.49 5.34 10.44
C GLU A 119 11.20 6.17 10.48
N PHE A 120 10.11 5.61 11.01
CA PHE A 120 8.83 6.30 11.17
C PHE A 120 8.68 7.07 12.49
N TYR A 121 9.67 6.99 13.40
CA TYR A 121 9.59 7.66 14.70
C TYR A 121 9.30 9.16 14.61
N PRO A 122 9.95 9.97 13.73
CA PRO A 122 9.62 11.38 13.57
C PRO A 122 8.14 11.59 13.18
N SER A 123 7.59 10.73 12.32
CA SER A 123 6.19 10.83 11.90
C SER A 123 5.22 10.50 13.03
N PHE A 124 5.54 9.57 13.91
CA PHE A 124 4.73 9.31 15.11
C PHE A 124 4.71 10.54 16.03
N MET A 125 5.87 11.15 16.25
CA MET A 125 5.99 12.37 17.08
C MET A 125 5.21 13.56 16.49
N ASP A 126 5.33 13.80 15.18
CA ASP A 126 4.63 14.88 14.49
C ASP A 126 3.09 14.75 14.60
N HIS A 127 2.59 13.51 14.65
CA HIS A 127 1.17 13.21 14.78
C HIS A 127 0.74 12.96 16.24
N GLN A 128 1.63 13.12 17.21
CA GLN A 128 1.38 12.87 18.64
C GLN A 128 0.84 11.45 18.92
N LEU A 129 1.41 10.46 18.22
CA LEU A 129 1.07 9.05 18.34
C LEU A 129 2.10 8.33 19.20
N GLU A 130 1.63 7.51 20.13
CA GLU A 130 2.44 6.50 20.80
C GLU A 130 2.62 5.30 19.85
N CYS A 131 3.83 4.79 19.73
CA CYS A 131 4.10 3.54 19.02
C CYS A 131 4.50 2.47 20.03
N ARG A 132 3.76 1.37 20.09
CA ARG A 132 4.09 0.19 20.88
C ARG A 132 4.49 -0.94 19.97
N THR A 133 5.50 -1.68 20.37
CA THR A 133 6.02 -2.81 19.61
C THR A 133 6.01 -4.06 20.45
N ASP A 134 5.66 -5.18 19.82
CA ASP A 134 5.71 -6.51 20.41
C ASP A 134 6.27 -7.47 19.35
N PHE A 135 7.55 -7.78 19.46
CA PHE A 135 8.26 -8.57 18.48
C PHE A 135 8.50 -9.99 18.98
N TYR A 136 8.39 -10.94 18.06
CA TYR A 136 8.61 -12.36 18.34
C TYR A 136 10.02 -12.60 18.90
N GLU A 137 10.13 -13.46 19.93
CA GLU A 137 11.40 -13.88 20.48
C GLU A 137 12.01 -15.00 19.61
N GLY A 138 12.94 -14.64 18.73
CA GLY A 138 13.64 -15.57 17.85
C GLY A 138 13.79 -15.05 16.43
N ALA A 139 14.48 -15.78 15.58
CA ALA A 139 14.66 -15.41 14.18
C ALA A 139 13.38 -15.72 13.36
N LEU A 140 12.94 -14.75 12.56
CA LEU A 140 11.85 -14.89 11.61
C LEU A 140 12.40 -14.77 10.18
N ASN A 141 13.10 -15.81 9.72
CA ASN A 141 13.73 -15.81 8.40
C ASN A 141 12.71 -16.05 7.31
N ILE A 142 12.68 -15.15 6.34
CA ILE A 142 11.89 -15.24 5.11
C ILE A 142 12.80 -15.07 3.90
N GLU A 143 12.35 -15.48 2.73
CA GLU A 143 13.01 -15.16 1.47
C GLU A 143 12.28 -13.98 0.81
N GLY A 144 12.95 -12.82 0.75
CA GLY A 144 12.31 -11.60 0.29
C GLY A 144 13.24 -10.54 -0.26
N ASN A 145 12.65 -9.53 -0.87
CA ASN A 145 13.34 -8.31 -1.27
C ASN A 145 13.09 -7.24 -0.21
N GLY A 146 14.13 -6.83 0.51
CA GLY A 146 14.03 -5.90 1.63
C GLY A 146 13.45 -4.53 1.22
N GLU A 147 13.84 -3.99 0.06
CA GLU A 147 13.34 -2.70 -0.42
C GLU A 147 11.82 -2.74 -0.68
N LEU A 148 11.33 -3.82 -1.31
CA LEU A 148 9.91 -3.99 -1.57
C LEU A 148 9.13 -4.22 -0.28
N LEU A 149 9.64 -5.06 0.62
CA LEU A 149 8.98 -5.31 1.91
C LEU A 149 8.96 -4.08 2.79
N ALA A 150 10.04 -3.27 2.82
CA ALA A 150 10.05 -1.97 3.48
C ALA A 150 8.94 -1.06 2.96
N ARG A 151 8.75 -1.05 1.64
CA ARG A 151 7.69 -0.28 1.02
C ARG A 151 6.29 -0.78 1.39
N ALA A 152 6.06 -2.10 1.38
CA ALA A 152 4.77 -2.68 1.74
C ALA A 152 4.41 -2.37 3.19
N ILE A 153 5.33 -2.67 4.13
CA ILE A 153 5.14 -2.42 5.56
C ILE A 153 5.04 -0.92 5.84
N GLY A 154 5.89 -0.10 5.20
CA GLY A 154 5.86 1.36 5.30
C GLY A 154 4.52 1.96 4.87
N ASN A 155 3.88 1.42 3.84
CA ASN A 155 2.53 1.81 3.43
C ASN A 155 1.49 1.51 4.52
N LEU A 156 1.61 0.38 5.22
CA LEU A 156 0.71 0.04 6.33
C LEU A 156 0.96 0.95 7.53
N ILE A 157 2.22 1.22 7.91
CA ILE A 157 2.56 2.13 9.01
C ILE A 157 2.08 3.54 8.69
N SER A 158 2.34 4.04 7.48
CA SER A 158 1.86 5.36 7.03
C SER A 158 0.33 5.47 7.08
N ASN A 159 -0.37 4.41 6.71
CA ASN A 159 -1.83 4.32 6.83
C ASN A 159 -2.28 4.37 8.30
N ALA A 160 -1.62 3.61 9.17
CA ALA A 160 -1.91 3.58 10.60
C ALA A 160 -1.69 4.95 11.26
N ILE A 161 -0.61 5.65 10.92
CA ILE A 161 -0.34 7.03 11.39
C ILE A 161 -1.46 7.97 10.93
N LYS A 162 -1.81 7.90 9.64
CA LYS A 162 -2.76 8.81 9.02
C LYS A 162 -4.18 8.65 9.53
N TYR A 163 -4.62 7.43 9.75
CA TYR A 163 -6.00 7.11 10.15
C TYR A 163 -6.13 6.77 11.62
N GLY A 164 -5.02 6.56 12.33
CA GLY A 164 -4.97 6.25 13.75
C GLY A 164 -4.83 7.47 14.67
N ALA A 165 -4.75 8.68 14.12
CA ALA A 165 -4.50 9.91 14.91
C ALA A 165 -5.51 10.13 16.04
N ASP A 166 -6.78 9.78 15.84
CA ASP A 166 -7.83 9.93 16.86
C ASP A 166 -7.59 8.99 18.07
N GLY A 167 -7.02 7.81 17.85
CA GLY A 167 -6.75 6.81 18.89
C GLY A 167 -5.41 6.98 19.61
N LYS A 168 -4.54 7.86 19.12
CA LYS A 168 -3.23 8.23 19.69
C LYS A 168 -2.25 7.06 19.90
N LEU A 169 -2.54 5.88 19.37
CA LEU A 169 -1.74 4.67 19.53
C LEU A 169 -1.65 3.92 18.20
N VAL A 170 -0.45 3.46 17.88
CA VAL A 170 -0.17 2.48 16.82
C VAL A 170 0.62 1.35 17.45
N GLU A 171 0.26 0.11 17.15
CA GLU A 171 1.01 -1.07 17.59
C GLU A 171 1.56 -1.80 16.39
N VAL A 172 2.80 -2.31 16.54
CA VAL A 172 3.47 -3.12 15.53
C VAL A 172 3.90 -4.44 16.16
N HIS A 173 3.42 -5.53 15.59
CA HIS A 173 3.69 -6.88 16.09
C HIS A 173 4.36 -7.72 15.01
N THR A 174 5.30 -8.57 15.42
CA THR A 174 5.79 -9.68 14.59
C THR A 174 5.54 -10.99 15.30
N GLY A 175 5.37 -12.07 14.55
CA GLY A 175 5.15 -13.38 15.14
C GLY A 175 5.24 -14.51 14.14
N LEU A 176 5.09 -15.72 14.67
CA LEU A 176 5.05 -16.96 13.90
C LEU A 176 3.73 -17.68 14.16
N LYS A 177 3.00 -17.99 13.09
CA LYS A 177 1.77 -18.76 13.15
C LYS A 177 1.71 -19.72 11.98
N ASP A 178 1.40 -21.00 12.22
CA ASP A 178 1.21 -22.01 11.17
C ASP A 178 2.36 -22.07 10.15
N LYS A 179 3.61 -21.92 10.61
CA LYS A 179 4.83 -21.85 9.79
C LYS A 179 4.87 -20.64 8.82
N LYS A 180 4.09 -19.61 9.08
CA LYS A 180 4.17 -18.31 8.41
C LYS A 180 4.61 -17.26 9.42
N ALA A 181 5.56 -16.43 9.03
CA ALA A 181 5.89 -15.20 9.76
C ALA A 181 4.83 -14.15 9.47
N PHE A 182 4.42 -13.41 10.48
CA PHE A 182 3.50 -12.30 10.27
C PHE A 182 4.06 -10.97 10.78
N VAL A 183 3.64 -9.90 10.13
CA VAL A 183 3.77 -8.52 10.59
C VAL A 183 2.38 -7.94 10.67
N ALA A 184 2.00 -7.40 11.82
CA ALA A 184 0.70 -6.77 12.02
C ALA A 184 0.89 -5.34 12.52
N ILE A 185 0.11 -4.42 11.95
CA ILE A 185 0.04 -3.02 12.34
C ILE A 185 -1.39 -2.74 12.77
N VAL A 186 -1.56 -2.24 13.99
CA VAL A 186 -2.85 -1.93 14.59
C VAL A 186 -2.93 -0.44 14.87
N ASN A 187 -4.05 0.18 14.51
CA ASN A 187 -4.36 1.56 14.87
C ASN A 187 -5.79 1.67 15.41
N TYR A 188 -6.02 2.65 16.25
CA TYR A 188 -7.26 2.86 16.99
C TYR A 188 -8.02 4.09 16.51
N GLY A 189 -8.19 4.18 15.19
CA GLY A 189 -8.94 5.25 14.53
C GLY A 189 -10.39 4.85 14.24
N LYS A 190 -10.94 5.45 13.18
CA LYS A 190 -12.30 5.11 12.73
C LYS A 190 -12.38 3.70 12.20
N ILE A 191 -13.45 2.99 12.59
CA ILE A 191 -13.73 1.63 12.13
C ILE A 191 -13.99 1.64 10.62
N ILE A 192 -13.37 0.70 9.91
CA ILE A 192 -13.63 0.43 8.49
C ILE A 192 -14.87 -0.46 8.41
N PRO A 193 -15.93 -0.05 7.67
CA PRO A 193 -17.12 -0.87 7.49
C PRO A 193 -16.78 -2.24 6.89
N ALA A 194 -17.40 -3.31 7.36
CA ALA A 194 -17.13 -4.67 6.89
C ALA A 194 -17.25 -4.83 5.36
N LYS A 195 -18.19 -4.12 4.73
CA LYS A 195 -18.37 -4.09 3.26
C LYS A 195 -17.18 -3.50 2.48
N ASP A 196 -16.32 -2.77 3.17
CA ASP A 196 -15.18 -2.04 2.58
C ASP A 196 -13.84 -2.75 2.83
N LEU A 197 -13.77 -3.70 3.82
CA LEU A 197 -12.53 -4.36 4.23
C LEU A 197 -11.81 -5.09 3.09
N ASP A 198 -12.54 -5.79 2.21
CA ASP A 198 -11.94 -6.44 1.05
C ASP A 198 -11.53 -5.44 -0.03
N LYS A 199 -12.24 -4.31 -0.11
CA LYS A 199 -12.06 -3.31 -1.16
C LYS A 199 -10.94 -2.31 -0.87
N ILE A 200 -10.53 -2.15 0.39
CA ILE A 200 -9.46 -1.18 0.74
C ILE A 200 -8.12 -1.51 0.08
N PHE A 201 -7.94 -2.75 -0.40
CA PHE A 201 -6.78 -3.19 -1.16
C PHE A 201 -6.96 -3.03 -2.68
N ASP A 202 -8.14 -2.60 -3.12
CA ASP A 202 -8.39 -2.29 -4.53
C ASP A 202 -7.78 -0.93 -4.88
N LYS A 203 -7.41 -0.80 -6.15
CA LYS A 203 -6.79 0.40 -6.72
C LYS A 203 -7.71 1.60 -6.55
N PHE A 204 -7.17 2.72 -6.03
CA PHE A 204 -7.90 4.00 -5.84
C PHE A 204 -9.13 3.90 -4.92
N TYR A 205 -9.34 2.75 -4.29
CA TYR A 205 -10.44 2.63 -3.36
C TYR A 205 -10.18 3.48 -2.12
N ARG A 206 -11.19 4.20 -1.70
CA ARG A 206 -11.19 5.00 -0.48
C ARG A 206 -12.57 4.92 0.15
N VAL A 207 -12.60 4.63 1.45
CA VAL A 207 -13.83 4.66 2.22
C VAL A 207 -14.43 6.07 2.14
N GLU A 208 -15.73 6.21 1.88
CA GLU A 208 -16.39 7.51 1.60
C GLU A 208 -16.10 8.59 2.64
N ASN A 209 -16.04 8.22 3.91
CA ASN A 209 -15.73 9.13 5.02
C ASN A 209 -14.25 9.62 5.03
N SER A 210 -13.36 9.02 4.25
CA SER A 210 -11.94 9.39 4.15
C SER A 210 -11.61 10.31 2.96
N ARG A 211 -12.63 10.70 2.18
CA ARG A 211 -12.47 11.58 0.99
C ARG A 211 -12.20 13.05 1.34
N SER A 212 -12.09 13.41 2.63
CA SER A 212 -11.78 14.79 2.99
C SER A 212 -10.40 15.20 2.46
N LEU A 213 -10.29 16.41 1.91
CA LEU A 213 -9.05 17.01 1.38
C LEU A 213 -7.90 17.05 2.42
N LYS A 214 -8.23 16.94 3.72
CA LYS A 214 -7.26 16.96 4.82
C LYS A 214 -6.46 15.66 4.95
N THR A 215 -7.03 14.52 4.55
CA THR A 215 -6.39 13.20 4.68
C THR A 215 -5.75 12.70 3.39
N GLY A 216 -5.32 13.56 2.47
CA GLY A 216 -4.75 13.25 1.16
C GLY A 216 -4.11 11.86 1.06
N GLY A 217 -4.38 11.11 -0.01
CA GLY A 217 -3.81 9.78 -0.26
C GLY A 217 -4.27 9.28 -1.60
N THR A 218 -3.40 8.56 -2.28
CA THR A 218 -3.57 8.07 -3.65
C THR A 218 -4.60 6.95 -3.78
N GLY A 219 -4.91 6.25 -2.69
CA GLY A 219 -5.62 4.98 -2.76
C GLY A 219 -4.80 3.85 -3.41
N LEU A 220 -3.51 4.07 -3.65
CA LEU A 220 -2.61 3.07 -4.23
C LEU A 220 -1.77 2.33 -3.18
N GLY A 221 -1.52 2.92 -2.01
CA GLY A 221 -0.59 2.38 -1.03
C GLY A 221 -0.92 0.95 -0.59
N LEU A 222 -2.19 0.65 -0.27
CA LEU A 222 -2.61 -0.70 0.11
C LEU A 222 -2.60 -1.67 -1.08
N ALA A 223 -2.95 -1.21 -2.28
CA ALA A 223 -2.85 -2.02 -3.50
C ALA A 223 -1.40 -2.37 -3.83
N ILE A 224 -0.46 -1.42 -3.67
CA ILE A 224 0.98 -1.66 -3.81
C ILE A 224 1.46 -2.67 -2.77
N ALA A 225 1.06 -2.51 -1.50
CA ALA A 225 1.40 -3.46 -0.44
C ALA A 225 0.91 -4.87 -0.78
N LYS A 226 -0.33 -5.03 -1.25
CA LYS A 226 -0.88 -6.32 -1.68
C LYS A 226 -0.10 -6.94 -2.84
N ASN A 227 0.26 -6.16 -3.86
CA ASN A 227 1.05 -6.65 -4.97
C ASN A 227 2.44 -7.12 -4.53
N ILE A 228 3.10 -6.36 -3.66
CA ILE A 228 4.41 -6.72 -3.12
C ILE A 228 4.32 -8.02 -2.30
N VAL A 229 3.33 -8.14 -1.42
CA VAL A 229 3.13 -9.33 -0.59
C VAL A 229 2.86 -10.55 -1.48
N ASN A 230 2.05 -10.42 -2.53
CA ASN A 230 1.80 -11.48 -3.51
C ASN A 230 3.08 -11.92 -4.26
N LEU A 231 3.98 -10.97 -4.61
CA LEU A 231 5.29 -11.29 -5.21
C LEU A 231 6.20 -12.10 -4.26
N HIS A 232 5.91 -12.03 -2.96
CA HIS A 232 6.60 -12.80 -1.92
C HIS A 232 5.82 -14.07 -1.50
N GLU A 233 4.80 -14.46 -2.27
CA GLU A 233 3.97 -15.64 -1.99
C GLU A 233 3.26 -15.56 -0.63
N GLY A 234 3.03 -14.33 -0.16
CA GLY A 234 2.38 -14.01 1.09
C GLY A 234 0.91 -13.66 0.92
N GLU A 235 0.28 -13.38 2.06
CA GLU A 235 -1.10 -12.93 2.16
C GLU A 235 -1.18 -11.64 2.94
N ILE A 236 -2.14 -10.76 2.59
CA ILE A 236 -2.41 -9.52 3.31
C ILE A 236 -3.91 -9.34 3.46
N TRP A 237 -4.35 -8.95 4.65
CA TRP A 237 -5.74 -8.63 4.94
C TRP A 237 -5.87 -7.60 6.05
N ALA A 238 -7.09 -7.15 6.31
CA ALA A 238 -7.41 -6.27 7.42
C ALA A 238 -8.64 -6.76 8.18
N THR A 239 -8.67 -6.45 9.47
CA THR A 239 -9.85 -6.52 10.32
C THR A 239 -10.06 -5.18 10.98
N SER A 240 -11.31 -4.80 11.25
CA SER A 240 -11.61 -3.51 11.89
C SER A 240 -12.89 -3.62 12.72
N ASP A 241 -12.78 -3.37 14.00
CA ASP A 241 -13.85 -3.37 14.97
C ASP A 241 -13.56 -2.38 16.12
N GLU A 242 -14.28 -2.47 17.22
CA GLU A 242 -14.09 -1.63 18.40
C GLU A 242 -12.71 -1.80 19.07
N SER A 243 -12.03 -2.94 18.84
CA SER A 243 -10.67 -3.22 19.33
C SER A 243 -9.57 -2.62 18.46
N GLY A 244 -9.93 -1.97 17.34
CA GLY A 244 -9.01 -1.30 16.43
C GLY A 244 -9.06 -1.83 14.99
N THR A 245 -8.29 -1.18 14.12
CA THR A 245 -8.05 -1.63 12.75
C THR A 245 -6.68 -2.29 12.68
N ARG A 246 -6.66 -3.57 12.35
CA ARG A 246 -5.46 -4.40 12.22
C ARG A 246 -5.22 -4.74 10.75
N PHE A 247 -4.08 -4.35 10.23
CA PHE A 247 -3.54 -4.83 8.96
C PHE A 247 -2.51 -5.92 9.24
N GLN A 248 -2.61 -7.05 8.55
CA GLN A 248 -1.68 -8.17 8.73
C GLN A 248 -1.13 -8.66 7.41
N ILE A 249 0.19 -8.86 7.38
CA ILE A 249 0.93 -9.53 6.31
C ILE A 249 1.39 -10.87 6.86
N GLU A 250 1.23 -11.94 6.09
CA GLU A 250 1.84 -13.25 6.35
C GLU A 250 2.76 -13.64 5.20
N LEU A 251 3.93 -14.14 5.56
CA LEU A 251 4.98 -14.56 4.63
C LEU A 251 5.47 -15.97 4.97
N PRO A 252 5.77 -16.81 3.97
CA PRO A 252 6.32 -18.13 4.24
C PRO A 252 7.71 -18.02 4.88
N VAL A 253 7.95 -18.78 5.98
CA VAL A 253 9.26 -18.85 6.60
C VAL A 253 10.17 -19.82 5.85
N VAL A 254 11.45 -19.48 5.76
CA VAL A 254 12.50 -20.40 5.34
C VAL A 254 13.23 -20.93 6.56
N GLN A 255 13.40 -22.25 6.63
CA GLN A 255 14.26 -22.83 7.65
C GLN A 255 15.70 -22.37 7.37
N ALA A 256 16.34 -21.74 8.37
CA ALA A 256 17.75 -21.44 8.28
C ALA A 256 18.49 -22.77 8.01
N HIS A 257 19.04 -22.91 6.80
CA HIS A 257 19.99 -23.98 6.57
C HIS A 257 21.18 -23.70 7.49
N ALA A 258 21.38 -24.56 8.49
CA ALA A 258 22.61 -24.52 9.27
C ALA A 258 23.80 -24.49 8.30
N PRO A 259 24.77 -23.58 8.47
CA PRO A 259 25.95 -23.56 7.62
C PRO A 259 26.55 -24.96 7.63
N LYS A 260 26.70 -25.60 6.46
CA LYS A 260 27.45 -26.84 6.34
C LYS A 260 28.80 -26.58 6.93
N ALA A 261 29.06 -27.19 8.11
CA ALA A 261 30.37 -27.19 8.70
C ALA A 261 31.36 -27.73 7.64
N GLY A 262 32.20 -26.84 7.14
CA GLY A 262 33.24 -27.19 6.17
C GLY A 262 34.13 -28.27 6.79
N LYS A 263 34.29 -29.34 6.01
CA LYS A 263 35.34 -30.32 6.24
C LYS A 263 36.65 -29.75 5.71
#